data_a64386b72e2260e1b97399b011ce4fbc
#
_entry.id   a64386b72e2260e1b97399b011ce4fbc
#
_cell.length_a   1.000
_cell.length_b   1.000
_cell.length_c   1.000
_cell.angle_alpha   90.00
_cell.angle_beta   90.00
_cell.angle_gamma   90.00
#
_symmetry.space_group_name_H-M   'P 1'
#
loop_
_entity.id
_entity.type
_entity.pdbx_description
1 polymer ?
#
loop_
_entity_poly.entity_id
_entity_poly.type
_entity_poly.pdbx_seq_one_letter_code
_entity_poly.pdbx_strand_id
1 'polypeptide(L)'
;MFPYAEFGLTSGTQNEVTGSIIAINPLSDESDTSNTTFFQGSLFLSDDSRETINLGIANRKLVNDDNLLLGTNFFYDHELDYNHRRASIGLEAISSVGSFTYNEYVRLSSWKSGVDNIKEKALNGRDMEIGSPLPFLPSTNLYYRTFEFEGASGAADQEGDDFSLEARFKRFNIEIGKRSFDGVTEDEEFVRLTYRCCNNDNDEFVVSDKAFNLKS
;
A
#
# COMPACT_ATOMS: atom_id res chain seq x y z
N MET A 1 -10.82 13.40 -16.32
CA MET A 1 -9.40 12.97 -16.29
C MET A 1 -9.08 12.72 -14.83
N PHE A 2 -8.48 11.60 -14.44
CA PHE A 2 -8.11 11.39 -13.06
C PHE A 2 -6.98 12.34 -12.68
N PRO A 3 -7.06 13.09 -11.59
CA PRO A 3 -6.04 14.06 -11.20
C PRO A 3 -4.74 13.39 -10.75
N TYR A 4 -4.79 12.11 -10.37
CA TYR A 4 -3.63 11.31 -10.02
C TYR A 4 -3.78 9.89 -10.54
N ALA A 5 -2.73 9.36 -11.17
CA ALA A 5 -2.64 7.95 -11.54
C ALA A 5 -1.20 7.46 -11.35
N GLU A 6 -1.08 6.20 -11.00
CA GLU A 6 0.17 5.52 -10.69
C GLU A 6 0.21 4.17 -11.39
N PHE A 7 1.38 3.82 -11.92
CA PHE A 7 1.67 2.54 -12.55
C PHE A 7 2.82 1.89 -11.80
N GLY A 8 2.60 0.72 -11.26
CA GLY A 8 3.58 -0.02 -10.48
C GLY A 8 3.99 -1.33 -11.15
N LEU A 9 5.24 -1.72 -10.97
CA LEU A 9 5.75 -3.03 -11.30
C LEU A 9 6.58 -3.52 -10.12
N THR A 10 6.24 -4.68 -9.58
CA THR A 10 6.98 -5.34 -8.51
C THR A 10 7.52 -6.67 -9.02
N SER A 11 8.76 -6.99 -8.67
CA SER A 11 9.36 -8.29 -8.91
C SER A 11 10.07 -8.78 -7.65
N GLY A 12 9.83 -10.04 -7.29
CA GLY A 12 10.40 -10.70 -6.13
C GLY A 12 11.30 -11.87 -6.49
N THR A 13 12.07 -12.36 -5.52
CA THR A 13 12.97 -13.51 -5.69
C THR A 13 12.22 -14.83 -5.86
N GLN A 14 10.96 -14.89 -5.46
CA GLN A 14 10.04 -16.03 -5.68
C GLN A 14 9.46 -16.05 -7.10
N ASN A 15 10.01 -15.24 -8.02
CA ASN A 15 9.58 -15.05 -9.40
C ASN A 15 8.17 -14.49 -9.57
N GLU A 16 7.61 -13.88 -8.56
CA GLU A 16 6.32 -13.18 -8.66
C GLU A 16 6.53 -11.80 -9.29
N VAL A 17 5.87 -11.58 -10.42
CA VAL A 17 5.79 -10.27 -11.06
C VAL A 17 4.37 -9.74 -10.92
N THR A 18 4.21 -8.58 -10.31
CA THR A 18 2.91 -7.93 -10.15
C THR A 18 2.92 -6.56 -10.81
N GLY A 19 1.97 -6.35 -11.71
CA GLY A 19 1.65 -5.04 -12.27
C GLY A 19 0.54 -4.36 -11.46
N SER A 20 0.56 -3.05 -11.35
CA SER A 20 -0.53 -2.30 -10.72
C SER A 20 -0.84 -0.99 -11.45
N ILE A 21 -2.12 -0.62 -11.42
CA ILE A 21 -2.61 0.69 -11.84
C ILE A 21 -3.47 1.22 -10.72
N ILE A 22 -3.18 2.42 -10.24
CA ILE A 22 -3.94 3.09 -9.20
C ILE A 22 -4.40 4.44 -9.74
N ALA A 23 -5.66 4.77 -9.54
CA ALA A 23 -6.22 6.06 -9.90
C ALA A 23 -6.98 6.66 -8.72
N ILE A 24 -6.76 7.95 -8.46
CA ILE A 24 -7.37 8.68 -7.35
C ILE A 24 -8.14 9.86 -7.92
N ASN A 25 -9.34 10.06 -7.41
CA ASN A 25 -10.19 11.19 -7.76
C ASN A 25 -10.75 11.87 -6.51
N PRO A 26 -10.45 13.16 -6.28
CA PRO A 26 -11.05 13.92 -5.18
C PRO A 26 -12.57 13.94 -5.29
N LEU A 27 -13.26 13.82 -4.18
CA LEU A 27 -14.72 13.93 -4.04
C LEU A 27 -15.11 15.21 -3.27
N SER A 28 -14.18 15.75 -2.47
CA SER A 28 -14.36 17.02 -1.77
C SER A 28 -13.90 18.20 -2.62
N ASP A 29 -14.19 19.41 -2.16
CA ASP A 29 -13.74 20.65 -2.80
C ASP A 29 -12.20 20.71 -2.81
N GLU A 30 -11.60 20.88 -3.97
CA GLU A 30 -10.15 20.97 -4.14
C GLU A 30 -9.55 22.24 -3.49
N SER A 31 -10.36 23.22 -3.16
CA SER A 31 -9.93 24.42 -2.44
C SER A 31 -9.72 24.19 -0.94
N ASP A 32 -10.34 23.17 -0.34
CA ASP A 32 -10.13 22.79 1.05
C ASP A 32 -9.07 21.68 1.14
N THR A 33 -7.82 22.10 1.27
CA THR A 33 -6.68 21.17 1.44
C THR A 33 -6.56 20.60 2.85
N SER A 34 -7.34 21.13 3.82
CA SER A 34 -7.30 20.68 5.22
C SER A 34 -8.11 19.40 5.45
N ASN A 35 -9.09 19.13 4.60
CA ASN A 35 -9.96 17.95 4.71
C ASN A 35 -10.34 17.42 3.33
N THR A 36 -9.74 16.34 2.91
CA THR A 36 -9.92 15.77 1.58
C THR A 36 -10.57 14.41 1.65
N THR A 37 -11.69 14.24 0.96
CA THR A 37 -12.29 12.93 0.68
C THR A 37 -12.03 12.57 -0.77
N PHE A 38 -11.63 11.34 -1.03
CA PHE A 38 -11.33 10.87 -2.37
C PHE A 38 -11.77 9.43 -2.61
N PHE A 39 -12.03 9.12 -3.86
CA PHE A 39 -12.22 7.78 -4.35
C PHE A 39 -10.89 7.25 -4.90
N GLN A 40 -10.59 5.99 -4.65
CA GLN A 40 -9.47 5.27 -5.25
C GLN A 40 -9.97 4.02 -5.95
N GLY A 41 -9.53 3.82 -7.18
CA GLY A 41 -9.67 2.58 -7.92
C GLY A 41 -8.31 2.02 -8.26
N SER A 42 -8.13 0.70 -8.10
CA SER A 42 -6.88 0.03 -8.44
C SER A 42 -7.13 -1.27 -9.17
N LEU A 43 -6.21 -1.63 -10.06
CA LEU A 43 -6.15 -2.92 -10.73
C LEU A 43 -4.77 -3.52 -10.46
N PHE A 44 -4.74 -4.73 -9.96
CA PHE A 44 -3.54 -5.53 -9.75
C PHE A 44 -3.56 -6.75 -10.66
N LEU A 45 -2.40 -7.00 -11.30
CA LEU A 45 -2.20 -8.10 -12.22
C LEU A 45 -1.00 -8.90 -11.72
N SER A 46 -1.18 -10.17 -11.40
CA SER A 46 -0.08 -11.06 -11.03
C SER A 46 0.24 -12.04 -12.17
N ASP A 47 1.44 -12.60 -12.15
CA ASP A 47 1.94 -13.49 -13.18
C ASP A 47 1.23 -14.85 -13.23
N ASP A 48 0.58 -15.27 -12.13
CA ASP A 48 -0.32 -16.41 -12.08
C ASP A 48 -1.69 -16.15 -12.75
N SER A 49 -1.78 -15.04 -13.51
CA SER A 49 -2.97 -14.60 -14.24
C SER A 49 -4.15 -14.25 -13.34
N ARG A 50 -3.89 -13.79 -12.10
CA ARG A 50 -4.93 -13.27 -11.21
C ARG A 50 -5.08 -11.76 -11.37
N GLU A 51 -6.31 -11.36 -11.58
CA GLU A 51 -6.70 -9.96 -11.69
C GLU A 51 -7.51 -9.55 -10.47
N THR A 52 -7.05 -8.53 -9.75
CA THR A 52 -7.78 -7.99 -8.59
C THR A 52 -8.13 -6.53 -8.81
N ILE A 53 -9.42 -6.21 -8.71
CA ILE A 53 -9.92 -4.84 -8.63
C ILE A 53 -10.07 -4.47 -7.16
N ASN A 54 -9.54 -3.30 -6.81
CA ASN A 54 -9.72 -2.69 -5.51
C ASN A 54 -10.42 -1.35 -5.68
N LEU A 55 -11.49 -1.13 -4.93
CA LEU A 55 -12.27 0.11 -4.94
C LEU A 55 -12.40 0.63 -3.52
N GLY A 56 -12.10 1.91 -3.31
CA GLY A 56 -12.11 2.48 -1.98
C GLY A 56 -12.51 3.94 -1.92
N ILE A 57 -12.87 4.33 -0.72
CA ILE A 57 -13.07 5.72 -0.33
C ILE A 57 -12.21 6.01 0.88
N ALA A 58 -11.57 7.17 0.87
CA ALA A 58 -10.74 7.60 1.98
C ALA A 58 -11.00 9.07 2.31
N ASN A 59 -10.81 9.40 3.58
CA ASN A 59 -10.82 10.77 4.05
C ASN A 59 -9.50 11.06 4.78
N ARG A 60 -8.91 12.20 4.49
CA ARG A 60 -7.68 12.72 5.10
C ARG A 60 -7.94 14.10 5.67
N LYS A 61 -7.50 14.34 6.89
CA LYS A 61 -7.66 15.61 7.58
C LYS A 61 -6.34 16.07 8.19
N LEU A 62 -5.94 17.30 7.91
CA LEU A 62 -4.84 17.98 8.58
C LEU A 62 -5.30 18.48 9.95
N VAL A 63 -4.51 18.21 10.96
CA VAL A 63 -4.75 18.61 12.35
C VAL A 63 -3.44 19.13 12.96
N ASN A 64 -3.50 19.67 14.17
CA ASN A 64 -2.32 20.16 14.89
C ASN A 64 -1.54 21.21 14.09
N ASP A 65 -2.21 22.28 13.64
CA ASP A 65 -1.64 23.35 12.83
C ASP A 65 -0.94 22.83 11.56
N ASP A 66 -1.59 21.87 10.87
CA ASP A 66 -1.12 21.21 9.64
C ASP A 66 0.14 20.34 9.79
N ASN A 67 0.51 19.98 11.01
CA ASN A 67 1.69 19.13 11.26
C ASN A 67 1.38 17.63 11.29
N LEU A 68 0.11 17.27 11.38
CA LEU A 68 -0.32 15.87 11.43
C LEU A 68 -1.51 15.67 10.48
N LEU A 69 -1.38 14.73 9.57
CA LEU A 69 -2.47 14.24 8.73
C LEU A 69 -3.02 12.97 9.36
N LEU A 70 -4.30 12.95 9.63
CA LEU A 70 -5.05 11.76 10.05
C LEU A 70 -5.94 11.30 8.91
N GLY A 71 -5.94 10.01 8.63
CA GLY A 71 -6.75 9.42 7.58
C GLY A 71 -7.49 8.17 8.02
N THR A 72 -8.61 7.94 7.33
CA THR A 72 -9.41 6.72 7.42
C THR A 72 -9.77 6.27 6.03
N ASN A 73 -9.85 4.97 5.82
CA ASN A 73 -10.24 4.43 4.52
C ASN A 73 -11.11 3.18 4.68
N PHE A 74 -11.85 2.89 3.61
CA PHE A 74 -12.58 1.66 3.42
C PHE A 74 -12.33 1.18 1.99
N PHE A 75 -11.95 -0.08 1.83
CA PHE A 75 -11.73 -0.69 0.53
C PHE A 75 -12.51 -2.00 0.38
N TYR A 76 -12.82 -2.31 -0.87
CA TYR A 76 -13.39 -3.55 -1.31
C TYR A 76 -12.50 -4.15 -2.41
N ASP A 77 -12.02 -5.36 -2.18
CA ASP A 77 -11.19 -6.14 -3.11
C ASP A 77 -12.03 -7.22 -3.77
N HIS A 78 -11.91 -7.35 -5.08
CA HIS A 78 -12.52 -8.42 -5.86
C HIS A 78 -11.49 -9.01 -6.83
N GLU A 79 -11.04 -10.20 -6.53
CA GLU A 79 -10.26 -11.03 -7.45
C GLU A 79 -11.24 -11.68 -8.41
N LEU A 80 -11.00 -11.45 -9.71
CA LEU A 80 -11.98 -11.72 -10.76
C LEU A 80 -12.01 -13.21 -11.17
N ASP A 81 -10.86 -13.86 -11.22
CA ASP A 81 -10.71 -15.20 -11.77
C ASP A 81 -11.44 -16.26 -10.93
N TYR A 82 -11.27 -16.23 -9.63
CA TYR A 82 -11.89 -17.20 -8.70
C TYR A 82 -12.95 -16.56 -7.79
N ASN A 83 -13.24 -15.26 -8.02
CA ASN A 83 -14.31 -14.53 -7.33
C ASN A 83 -14.10 -14.48 -5.80
N HIS A 84 -12.84 -14.30 -5.37
CA HIS A 84 -12.53 -13.98 -3.99
C HIS A 84 -12.84 -12.52 -3.70
N ARG A 85 -13.41 -12.27 -2.53
CA ARG A 85 -13.82 -10.92 -2.12
C ARG A 85 -13.43 -10.65 -0.69
N ARG A 86 -12.97 -9.42 -0.44
CA ARG A 86 -12.54 -8.95 0.86
C ARG A 86 -12.92 -7.48 1.02
N ALA A 87 -13.16 -7.03 2.22
CA ALA A 87 -13.25 -5.62 2.57
C ALA A 87 -12.17 -5.29 3.59
N SER A 88 -11.76 -4.03 3.64
CA SER A 88 -10.87 -3.55 4.67
C SER A 88 -11.26 -2.17 5.18
N ILE A 89 -10.88 -1.90 6.42
CA ILE A 89 -10.91 -0.57 7.02
C ILE A 89 -9.50 -0.23 7.46
N GLY A 90 -9.08 1.01 7.21
CA GLY A 90 -7.74 1.46 7.54
C GLY A 90 -7.72 2.79 8.26
N LEU A 91 -6.65 2.97 9.03
CA LEU A 91 -6.31 4.21 9.73
C LEU A 91 -4.90 4.62 9.34
N GLU A 92 -4.66 5.91 9.19
CA GLU A 92 -3.33 6.46 8.94
C GLU A 92 -3.06 7.72 9.77
N ALA A 93 -1.80 7.90 10.14
CA ALA A 93 -1.29 9.11 10.75
C ALA A 93 0.06 9.44 10.09
N ILE A 94 0.18 10.61 9.48
CA ILE A 94 1.37 11.01 8.70
C ILE A 94 1.83 12.38 9.18
N SER A 95 3.13 12.49 9.45
CA SER A 95 3.81 13.74 9.81
C SER A 95 5.11 13.88 9.01
N SER A 96 5.81 15.00 9.18
CA SER A 96 7.11 15.23 8.55
C SER A 96 8.24 14.32 9.08
N VAL A 97 8.02 13.63 10.20
CA VAL A 97 9.03 12.78 10.85
C VAL A 97 8.70 11.30 10.77
N GLY A 98 7.49 10.94 10.36
CA GLY A 98 7.11 9.54 10.22
C GLY A 98 5.65 9.34 9.89
N SER A 99 5.33 8.11 9.57
CA SER A 99 4.00 7.65 9.24
C SER A 99 3.65 6.38 10.04
N PHE A 100 2.37 6.19 10.23
CA PHE A 100 1.79 4.98 10.79
C PHE A 100 0.55 4.65 9.99
N THR A 101 0.39 3.38 9.60
CA THR A 101 -0.84 2.85 9.02
C THR A 101 -1.25 1.55 9.72
N TYR A 102 -2.56 1.32 9.76
CA TYR A 102 -3.15 0.09 10.25
C TYR A 102 -4.32 -0.28 9.37
N ASN A 103 -4.41 -1.54 8.96
CA ASN A 103 -5.52 -2.06 8.18
C ASN A 103 -6.04 -3.36 8.79
N GLU A 104 -7.36 -3.48 8.80
CA GLU A 104 -8.09 -4.70 9.17
C GLU A 104 -8.83 -5.22 7.95
N TYR A 105 -8.68 -6.50 7.65
CA TYR A 105 -9.25 -7.16 6.48
C TYR A 105 -10.28 -8.21 6.87
N VAL A 106 -11.43 -8.16 6.24
CA VAL A 106 -12.54 -9.11 6.46
C VAL A 106 -12.91 -9.78 5.15
N ARG A 107 -12.83 -11.08 5.10
CA ARG A 107 -13.28 -11.85 3.94
C ARG A 107 -14.78 -11.74 3.76
N LEU A 108 -15.22 -11.61 2.52
CA LEU A 108 -16.64 -11.58 2.14
C LEU A 108 -17.05 -12.80 1.32
N SER A 109 -16.10 -13.58 0.82
CA SER A 109 -16.35 -14.79 0.05
C SER A 109 -16.11 -16.07 0.85
N SER A 110 -16.91 -17.09 0.57
CA SER A 110 -16.69 -18.45 1.05
C SER A 110 -15.60 -19.15 0.21
N TRP A 111 -15.33 -20.42 0.54
CA TRP A 111 -14.44 -21.28 -0.24
C TRP A 111 -14.81 -21.30 -1.72
N LYS A 112 -13.80 -21.18 -2.58
CA LYS A 112 -13.88 -21.28 -4.04
C LYS A 112 -12.94 -22.37 -4.55
N SER A 113 -13.11 -22.80 -5.78
CA SER A 113 -12.11 -23.61 -6.47
C SER A 113 -11.15 -22.64 -7.14
N GLY A 114 -9.88 -22.67 -6.78
CA GLY A 114 -8.80 -21.90 -7.36
C GLY A 114 -8.04 -22.70 -8.42
N VAL A 115 -6.75 -22.44 -8.55
CA VAL A 115 -5.84 -23.13 -9.48
C VAL A 115 -5.90 -24.65 -9.22
N ASP A 116 -5.92 -25.44 -10.28
CA ASP A 116 -5.95 -26.91 -10.24
C ASP A 116 -7.10 -27.49 -9.38
N ASN A 117 -8.21 -26.76 -9.25
CA ASN A 117 -9.34 -27.07 -8.38
C ASN A 117 -9.00 -27.17 -6.87
N ILE A 118 -7.87 -26.63 -6.46
CA ILE A 118 -7.55 -26.51 -5.05
C ILE A 118 -8.53 -25.53 -4.38
N LYS A 119 -9.01 -25.89 -3.18
CA LYS A 119 -9.93 -25.03 -2.44
C LYS A 119 -9.17 -23.86 -1.82
N GLU A 120 -9.58 -22.66 -2.17
CA GLU A 120 -9.02 -21.40 -1.69
C GLU A 120 -10.09 -20.50 -1.09
N LYS A 121 -9.70 -19.55 -0.27
CA LYS A 121 -10.56 -18.46 0.22
C LYS A 121 -9.73 -17.24 0.55
N ALA A 122 -10.31 -16.05 0.42
CA ALA A 122 -9.73 -14.84 0.98
C ALA A 122 -9.55 -14.99 2.50
N LEU A 123 -8.48 -14.43 3.05
CA LEU A 123 -8.18 -14.51 4.47
C LEU A 123 -8.64 -13.24 5.19
N ASN A 124 -9.10 -13.38 6.44
CA ASN A 124 -9.12 -12.27 7.37
C ASN A 124 -7.69 -11.99 7.79
N GLY A 125 -7.42 -10.76 8.21
CA GLY A 125 -6.10 -10.45 8.72
C GLY A 125 -5.96 -8.96 9.01
N ARG A 126 -4.77 -8.59 9.38
CA ARG A 126 -4.40 -7.20 9.67
C ARG A 126 -2.98 -6.94 9.26
N ASP A 127 -2.67 -5.70 9.00
CA ASP A 127 -1.31 -5.22 8.90
C ASP A 127 -1.13 -3.88 9.61
N MET A 128 0.10 -3.61 9.96
CA MET A 128 0.53 -2.37 10.57
C MET A 128 1.89 -1.98 10.00
N GLU A 129 2.02 -0.72 9.59
CA GLU A 129 3.26 -0.21 9.03
C GLU A 129 3.67 1.08 9.74
N ILE A 130 4.95 1.22 10.00
CA ILE A 130 5.58 2.46 10.39
C ILE A 130 6.60 2.88 9.34
N GLY A 131 6.66 4.17 9.04
CA GLY A 131 7.61 4.75 8.10
C GLY A 131 8.32 5.95 8.69
N SER A 132 9.53 6.23 8.23
CA SER A 132 10.27 7.44 8.58
C SER A 132 11.15 7.87 7.43
N PRO A 133 11.21 9.19 7.12
CA PRO A 133 12.22 9.69 6.20
C PRO A 133 13.62 9.47 6.77
N LEU A 134 14.59 9.20 5.91
CA LEU A 134 15.97 9.13 6.34
C LEU A 134 16.49 10.53 6.72
N PRO A 135 17.28 10.64 7.79
CA PRO A 135 17.93 11.91 8.13
C PRO A 135 18.70 12.48 6.93
N PHE A 136 18.52 13.77 6.64
CA PHE A 136 19.12 14.50 5.53
C PHE A 136 18.68 14.08 4.11
N LEU A 137 17.87 13.02 3.99
CA LEU A 137 17.35 12.49 2.71
C LEU A 137 15.81 12.40 2.74
N PRO A 138 15.09 13.53 2.73
CA PRO A 138 13.64 13.56 2.87
C PRO A 138 12.89 12.88 1.71
N SER A 139 13.58 12.64 0.59
CA SER A 139 13.04 11.88 -0.55
C SER A 139 13.24 10.37 -0.41
N THR A 140 13.80 9.91 0.72
CA THR A 140 14.04 8.49 0.98
C THR A 140 13.40 8.11 2.30
N ASN A 141 12.54 7.10 2.28
CA ASN A 141 11.83 6.61 3.45
C ASN A 141 12.22 5.16 3.77
N LEU A 142 12.26 4.86 5.03
CA LEU A 142 12.41 3.53 5.56
C LEU A 142 11.05 3.08 6.08
N TYR A 143 10.63 1.85 5.76
CA TYR A 143 9.39 1.26 6.23
C TYR A 143 9.63 -0.07 6.93
N TYR A 144 8.86 -0.30 7.96
CA TYR A 144 8.71 -1.59 8.62
C TYR A 144 7.22 -1.89 8.75
N ARG A 145 6.81 -3.03 8.23
CA ARG A 145 5.43 -3.52 8.25
C ARG A 145 5.40 -4.90 8.88
N THR A 146 4.43 -5.15 9.72
CA THR A 146 4.07 -6.49 10.20
C THR A 146 2.69 -6.85 9.72
N PHE A 147 2.45 -8.12 9.44
CA PHE A 147 1.17 -8.61 8.97
C PHE A 147 0.84 -9.99 9.56
N GLU A 148 -0.47 -10.23 9.70
CA GLU A 148 -1.03 -11.48 10.19
C GLU A 148 -2.31 -11.78 9.42
N PHE A 149 -2.40 -12.94 8.78
CA PHE A 149 -3.59 -13.41 8.09
C PHE A 149 -3.96 -14.81 8.58
N GLU A 150 -5.24 -14.98 8.99
CA GLU A 150 -5.77 -16.23 9.55
C GLU A 150 -5.70 -17.36 8.53
N GLY A 151 -4.99 -18.44 8.83
CA GLY A 151 -4.96 -19.64 8.03
C GLY A 151 -6.33 -20.29 7.88
N ALA A 152 -6.53 -21.01 6.79
CA ALA A 152 -7.80 -21.63 6.45
C ALA A 152 -7.79 -23.13 6.75
N SER A 153 -8.75 -23.63 7.52
CA SER A 153 -9.03 -25.08 7.69
C SER A 153 -7.80 -25.94 8.02
N GLY A 154 -7.02 -25.52 9.02
CA GLY A 154 -5.83 -26.25 9.48
C GLY A 154 -4.54 -25.88 8.75
N ALA A 155 -4.58 -24.93 7.82
CA ALA A 155 -3.37 -24.25 7.38
C ALA A 155 -2.88 -23.30 8.49
N ALA A 156 -1.57 -23.14 8.59
CA ALA A 156 -0.97 -22.16 9.49
C ALA A 156 -1.40 -20.74 9.10
N ASP A 157 -1.41 -19.85 10.09
CA ASP A 157 -1.56 -18.42 9.85
C ASP A 157 -0.35 -17.94 9.02
N GLN A 158 -0.57 -16.91 8.20
CA GLN A 158 0.48 -16.25 7.45
C GLN A 158 0.89 -14.99 8.21
N GLU A 159 1.99 -15.07 8.89
CA GLU A 159 2.55 -13.99 9.68
C GLU A 159 3.92 -13.62 9.14
N GLY A 160 4.32 -12.36 9.29
CA GLY A 160 5.64 -11.94 8.87
C GLY A 160 5.85 -10.43 8.95
N ASP A 161 7.03 -10.04 8.51
CA ASP A 161 7.51 -8.67 8.52
C ASP A 161 8.07 -8.27 7.16
N ASP A 162 7.77 -7.06 6.72
CA ASP A 162 8.39 -6.40 5.57
C ASP A 162 9.31 -5.28 6.08
N PHE A 163 10.51 -5.21 5.53
CA PHE A 163 11.42 -4.10 5.72
C PHE A 163 11.82 -3.54 4.36
N SER A 164 11.59 -2.26 4.11
CA SER A 164 11.89 -1.67 2.80
C SER A 164 12.44 -0.25 2.87
N LEU A 165 13.12 0.12 1.80
CA LEU A 165 13.65 1.45 1.54
C LEU A 165 13.06 1.96 0.23
N GLU A 166 12.34 3.07 0.27
CA GLU A 166 11.79 3.76 -0.89
C GLU A 166 12.55 5.05 -1.16
N ALA A 167 12.96 5.27 -2.39
CA ALA A 167 13.53 6.53 -2.86
C ALA A 167 12.68 7.13 -4.00
N ARG A 168 12.41 8.45 -3.92
CA ARG A 168 11.60 9.21 -4.88
C ARG A 168 12.47 10.06 -5.78
N PHE A 169 12.27 9.91 -7.09
CA PHE A 169 12.98 10.66 -8.13
C PHE A 169 11.97 11.23 -9.12
N LYS A 170 11.63 12.50 -9.01
CA LYS A 170 10.63 13.14 -9.88
C LYS A 170 9.31 12.31 -9.87
N ARG A 171 9.02 11.68 -10.99
CA ARG A 171 7.81 10.86 -11.17
C ARG A 171 8.00 9.38 -10.87
N PHE A 172 9.20 8.98 -10.46
CA PHE A 172 9.52 7.59 -10.17
C PHE A 172 9.74 7.38 -8.69
N ASN A 173 9.23 6.28 -8.16
CA ASN A 173 9.63 5.73 -6.88
C ASN A 173 10.29 4.38 -7.14
N ILE A 174 11.39 4.14 -6.46
CA ILE A 174 12.05 2.83 -6.41
C ILE A 174 12.03 2.39 -4.97
N GLU A 175 11.48 1.21 -4.74
CA GLU A 175 11.47 0.57 -3.44
C GLU A 175 12.19 -0.77 -3.54
N ILE A 176 13.06 -1.04 -2.58
CA ILE A 176 13.70 -2.34 -2.39
C ILE A 176 13.39 -2.82 -0.99
N GLY A 177 13.09 -4.09 -0.85
CA GLY A 177 12.72 -4.61 0.45
C GLY A 177 12.92 -6.10 0.59
N LYS A 178 12.75 -6.54 1.82
CA LYS A 178 12.73 -7.94 2.21
C LYS A 178 11.46 -8.21 3.00
N ARG A 179 10.79 -9.29 2.64
CA ARG A 179 9.67 -9.88 3.37
C ARG A 179 10.15 -11.16 4.04
N SER A 180 9.97 -11.24 5.33
CA SER A 180 10.27 -12.43 6.12
C SER A 180 8.97 -13.03 6.61
N PHE A 181 8.82 -14.34 6.45
CA PHE A 181 7.64 -15.09 6.90
C PHE A 181 7.96 -15.90 8.13
N ASP A 182 7.03 -15.94 9.07
CA ASP A 182 7.13 -16.85 10.19
C ASP A 182 6.77 -18.29 9.75
N GLY A 183 7.60 -19.26 10.12
CA GLY A 183 7.38 -20.67 9.82
C GLY A 183 8.23 -21.23 8.69
N VAL A 184 7.58 -21.97 7.76
CA VAL A 184 8.28 -22.72 6.70
C VAL A 184 8.34 -22.02 5.35
N THR A 185 7.68 -20.88 5.21
CA THR A 185 7.71 -20.08 3.98
C THR A 185 9.07 -19.39 3.84
N GLU A 186 9.66 -19.47 2.66
CA GLU A 186 10.94 -18.79 2.39
C GLU A 186 10.76 -17.27 2.34
N ASP A 187 11.77 -16.56 2.86
CA ASP A 187 11.84 -15.10 2.76
C ASP A 187 11.91 -14.65 1.30
N GLU A 188 11.40 -13.47 1.04
CA GLU A 188 11.37 -12.86 -0.29
C GLU A 188 12.09 -11.51 -0.29
N GLU A 189 12.98 -11.29 -1.25
CA GLU A 189 13.49 -9.97 -1.59
C GLU A 189 12.70 -9.42 -2.78
N PHE A 190 12.35 -8.14 -2.75
CA PHE A 190 11.58 -7.54 -3.82
C PHE A 190 12.12 -6.16 -4.24
N VAL A 191 11.83 -5.82 -5.49
CA VAL A 191 12.03 -4.49 -6.06
C VAL A 191 10.70 -4.03 -6.63
N ARG A 192 10.31 -2.80 -6.30
CA ARG A 192 9.13 -2.14 -6.87
C ARG A 192 9.54 -0.86 -7.56
N LEU A 193 9.11 -0.70 -8.79
CA LEU A 193 9.21 0.53 -9.56
C LEU A 193 7.81 1.10 -9.74
N THR A 194 7.63 2.36 -9.36
CA THR A 194 6.37 3.08 -9.53
C THR A 194 6.58 4.32 -10.37
N TYR A 195 5.71 4.54 -11.36
CA TYR A 195 5.64 5.75 -12.15
C TYR A 195 4.36 6.52 -11.83
N ARG A 196 4.49 7.77 -11.38
CA ARG A 196 3.37 8.68 -11.09
C ARG A 196 3.11 9.57 -12.29
N CYS A 197 1.89 9.53 -12.84
CA CYS A 197 1.49 10.41 -13.92
C CYS A 197 0.45 11.44 -13.44
N CYS A 198 0.24 12.42 -14.28
CA CYS A 198 -0.91 13.32 -14.22
C CYS A 198 -0.90 14.31 -13.06
N ASN A 199 0.15 14.36 -12.27
CA ASN A 199 0.41 15.38 -11.28
C ASN A 199 1.56 16.30 -11.74
N ASN A 200 1.50 17.60 -11.37
CA ASN A 200 2.52 18.58 -11.73
C ASN A 200 3.74 18.59 -10.79
N ASP A 201 3.87 17.56 -9.95
CA ASP A 201 4.93 17.50 -8.96
C ASP A 201 6.30 17.37 -9.64
N ASN A 202 7.05 18.45 -9.57
CA ASN A 202 8.48 18.48 -9.90
C ASN A 202 9.29 18.02 -8.67
N ASP A 203 8.92 16.88 -8.07
CA ASP A 203 9.67 16.33 -6.95
C ASP A 203 11.08 15.98 -7.40
N GLU A 204 12.03 16.86 -7.12
CA GLU A 204 13.44 16.54 -7.27
C GLU A 204 13.91 15.72 -6.08
N PHE A 205 14.90 14.85 -6.32
CA PHE A 205 15.59 14.19 -5.21
C PHE A 205 16.30 15.25 -4.36
N VAL A 206 15.86 15.40 -3.12
CA VAL A 206 16.33 16.48 -2.24
C VAL A 206 17.27 15.90 -1.19
N VAL A 207 18.42 16.57 -1.05
CA VAL A 207 19.33 16.39 0.10
C VAL A 207 19.18 17.63 0.98
N SER A 208 18.85 17.43 2.24
CA SER A 208 18.61 18.49 3.21
C SER A 208 19.84 18.71 4.11
N ASP A 209 20.08 19.96 4.51
CA ASP A 209 21.05 20.32 5.54
C ASP A 209 20.51 20.04 6.97
N LYS A 210 19.22 19.72 7.11
CA LYS A 210 18.56 19.35 8.35
C LYS A 210 18.22 17.86 8.35
N ALA A 211 18.36 17.20 9.51
CA ALA A 211 18.05 15.79 9.66
C ALA A 211 16.58 15.48 9.34
N PHE A 212 15.66 16.38 9.72
CA PHE A 212 14.24 16.29 9.42
C PHE A 212 13.70 17.68 9.07
N ASN A 213 12.80 17.75 8.09
CA ASN A 213 12.10 18.98 7.73
C ASN A 213 10.91 19.21 8.67
N LEU A 214 11.19 19.58 9.92
CA LEU A 214 10.16 20.04 10.84
C LEU A 214 9.67 21.41 10.36
N LYS A 215 8.36 21.55 10.10
CA LYS A 215 7.75 22.87 9.99
C LYS A 215 7.86 23.55 11.36
N SER A 216 8.52 24.68 11.38
CA SER A 216 8.58 25.58 12.55
C SER A 216 7.34 26.45 12.62
#